data_4a2b634e5e3e3c3ffecd334c6a5d77b4
#
_entry.id   4a2b634e5e3e3c3ffecd334c6a5d77b4
#
_cell.length_a   1.000
_cell.length_b   1.000
_cell.length_c   1.000
_cell.angle_alpha   90.00
_cell.angle_beta   90.00
_cell.angle_gamma   90.00
#
_symmetry.space_group_name_H-M   'P 1'
#
loop_
_entity.id
_entity.type
_entity.pdbx_description
1 polymer ?
#
loop_
_entity_poly.entity_id
_entity_poly.type
_entity_poly.pdbx_seq_one_letter_code
_entity_poly.pdbx_strand_id
1 'polypeptide(L)'
;MNLKSIILSTAAGVIAASAAGAEDMTIVSWGGAYSASQDAAYHQPYMKANPGINIINDESSAEAVAKLRAMAEAGNTTWDVVDVVASDAIRLCDEGLAMEIDPETQLAKAPDGTSAAEDFGDLLVSECFIPQIVYSTTFGYRTDVAEWNGKEPDDICDIFDLATFPGKRSLEKRPINNMEWALLCDGVAKDAVYDVLATEEGQQQALAKLATIKDDVIWWSAGADTPQLLADGEVVIGSTYNGRLFSLIVEQKQPVKMMWDAQVFDLDGWIIPANLTDERKKAALDYIMFATDTQRLADQAKYISYGPARLSSAPLVGKHAELGIEMAPHMPTDPENAKNTFLYNYEFWADYRDDIDAKFQAWLAQ
;
A
#
# COMPACT_ATOMS: atom_id res chain seq x y z
N MET A 1 -86.04 22.81 -21.30
CA MET A 1 -85.35 22.16 -20.11
C MET A 1 -83.96 21.81 -20.47
N ASN A 2 -82.96 22.62 -19.99
CA ASN A 2 -81.56 22.51 -20.31
C ASN A 2 -80.84 21.67 -19.27
N LEU A 3 -80.30 20.50 -19.65
CA LEU A 3 -79.36 19.71 -18.82
C LEU A 3 -78.00 20.24 -19.07
N LYS A 4 -77.35 20.81 -18.04
CA LYS A 4 -75.94 21.18 -18.04
C LYS A 4 -75.13 19.96 -17.54
N SER A 5 -74.28 19.40 -18.42
CA SER A 5 -73.31 18.38 -18.06
C SER A 5 -72.09 19.04 -17.40
N ILE A 6 -71.83 18.64 -16.17
CA ILE A 6 -70.61 19.01 -15.42
C ILE A 6 -69.49 17.98 -15.75
N ILE A 7 -68.45 18.40 -16.40
CA ILE A 7 -67.24 17.59 -16.63
C ILE A 7 -66.30 17.79 -15.43
N LEU A 8 -66.10 16.73 -14.65
CA LEU A 8 -65.09 16.68 -13.58
C LEU A 8 -63.78 16.27 -14.19
N SER A 9 -62.86 17.23 -14.30
CA SER A 9 -61.48 16.95 -14.73
C SER A 9 -60.64 16.51 -13.52
N THR A 10 -60.35 15.22 -13.40
CA THR A 10 -59.38 14.69 -12.46
C THR A 10 -57.94 14.91 -13.01
N ALA A 11 -57.25 15.89 -12.47
CA ALA A 11 -55.83 16.06 -12.72
C ALA A 11 -55.06 14.99 -11.96
N ALA A 12 -54.58 13.96 -12.66
CA ALA A 12 -53.63 13.00 -12.13
C ALA A 12 -52.24 13.68 -12.10
N GLY A 13 -51.80 14.07 -10.91
CA GLY A 13 -50.42 14.55 -10.70
C GLY A 13 -49.47 13.37 -10.87
N VAL A 14 -48.73 13.37 -11.97
CA VAL A 14 -47.55 12.48 -12.15
C VAL A 14 -46.44 13.03 -11.27
N ILE A 15 -46.19 12.40 -10.13
CA ILE A 15 -44.97 12.61 -9.34
C ILE A 15 -43.86 11.94 -10.16
N ALA A 16 -43.12 12.75 -10.92
CA ALA A 16 -41.86 12.31 -11.48
C ALA A 16 -40.87 12.11 -10.29
N ALA A 17 -40.71 10.88 -9.85
CA ALA A 17 -39.56 10.52 -9.03
C ALA A 17 -38.33 10.74 -9.90
N SER A 18 -37.60 11.83 -9.65
CA SER A 18 -36.25 12.02 -10.18
C SER A 18 -35.44 10.83 -9.66
N ALA A 19 -35.05 9.92 -10.54
CA ALA A 19 -33.97 8.99 -10.21
C ALA A 19 -32.74 9.89 -9.94
N ALA A 20 -32.42 10.13 -8.68
CA ALA A 20 -31.12 10.67 -8.33
C ALA A 20 -30.10 9.70 -8.90
N GLY A 21 -29.27 10.15 -9.81
CA GLY A 21 -28.11 9.37 -10.27
C GLY A 21 -27.25 9.01 -9.05
N ALA A 22 -26.50 7.92 -9.14
CA ALA A 22 -25.54 7.60 -8.11
C ALA A 22 -24.54 8.75 -7.98
N GLU A 23 -24.13 9.06 -6.75
CA GLU A 23 -23.09 10.03 -6.46
C GLU A 23 -21.71 9.37 -6.66
N ASP A 24 -20.86 10.01 -7.46
CA ASP A 24 -19.51 9.50 -7.69
C ASP A 24 -18.62 9.79 -6.48
N MET A 25 -17.90 8.77 -6.01
CA MET A 25 -16.85 8.84 -5.01
C MET A 25 -15.54 8.36 -5.63
N THR A 26 -14.53 9.22 -5.69
CA THR A 26 -13.23 8.86 -6.24
C THR A 26 -12.30 8.38 -5.13
N ILE A 27 -11.88 7.11 -5.23
CA ILE A 27 -10.93 6.48 -4.32
C ILE A 27 -9.62 6.23 -5.07
N VAL A 28 -8.53 6.72 -4.51
CA VAL A 28 -7.19 6.63 -5.12
C VAL A 28 -6.46 5.43 -4.55
N SER A 29 -5.79 4.66 -5.40
CA SER A 29 -5.09 3.42 -5.05
C SER A 29 -3.81 3.23 -5.87
N TRP A 30 -3.09 2.13 -5.62
CA TRP A 30 -1.78 1.79 -6.21
C TRP A 30 -1.85 0.92 -7.47
N GLY A 31 -3.04 0.60 -7.93
CA GLY A 31 -3.23 -0.16 -9.16
C GLY A 31 -2.97 -1.68 -9.08
N GLY A 32 -3.29 -2.35 -10.20
CA GLY A 32 -3.04 -3.77 -10.40
C GLY A 32 -3.73 -4.67 -9.36
N ALA A 33 -3.06 -5.74 -8.91
CA ALA A 33 -3.61 -6.71 -7.97
C ALA A 33 -4.06 -6.08 -6.63
N TYR A 34 -3.40 -5.00 -6.21
CA TYR A 34 -3.77 -4.28 -4.99
C TYR A 34 -5.14 -3.61 -5.13
N SER A 35 -5.35 -2.80 -6.16
CA SER A 35 -6.66 -2.17 -6.43
C SER A 35 -7.75 -3.22 -6.67
N ALA A 36 -7.43 -4.33 -7.34
CA ALA A 36 -8.37 -5.44 -7.53
C ALA A 36 -8.79 -6.08 -6.20
N SER A 37 -7.86 -6.21 -5.23
CA SER A 37 -8.16 -6.74 -3.90
C SER A 37 -9.07 -5.79 -3.11
N GLN A 38 -8.87 -4.48 -3.23
CA GLN A 38 -9.73 -3.46 -2.61
C GLN A 38 -11.12 -3.43 -3.27
N ASP A 39 -11.19 -3.54 -4.59
CA ASP A 39 -12.47 -3.62 -5.30
C ASP A 39 -13.29 -4.80 -4.79
N ALA A 40 -12.69 -5.99 -4.71
CA ALA A 40 -13.37 -7.20 -4.26
C ALA A 40 -13.78 -7.16 -2.77
N ALA A 41 -12.91 -6.64 -1.90
CA ALA A 41 -13.15 -6.66 -0.45
C ALA A 41 -13.98 -5.46 0.05
N TYR A 42 -13.87 -4.31 -0.59
CA TYR A 42 -14.42 -3.04 -0.11
C TYR A 42 -15.39 -2.39 -1.08
N HIS A 43 -14.97 -2.05 -2.32
CA HIS A 43 -15.73 -1.19 -3.22
C HIS A 43 -17.04 -1.86 -3.64
N GLN A 44 -16.99 -3.08 -4.16
CA GLN A 44 -18.20 -3.81 -4.58
C GLN A 44 -19.15 -4.09 -3.42
N PRO A 45 -18.70 -4.55 -2.22
CA PRO A 45 -19.57 -4.68 -1.06
C PRO A 45 -20.15 -3.35 -0.57
N TYR A 46 -19.38 -2.26 -0.61
CA TYR A 46 -19.86 -0.93 -0.20
C TYR A 46 -20.94 -0.40 -1.14
N MET A 47 -20.71 -0.42 -2.45
CA MET A 47 -21.70 -0.02 -3.46
C MET A 47 -22.98 -0.87 -3.39
N LYS A 48 -22.84 -2.16 -3.11
CA LYS A 48 -23.99 -3.04 -2.90
C LYS A 48 -24.82 -2.65 -1.68
N ALA A 49 -24.17 -2.22 -0.60
CA ALA A 49 -24.85 -1.74 0.61
C ALA A 49 -25.42 -0.31 0.45
N ASN A 50 -24.80 0.49 -0.43
CA ASN A 50 -25.13 1.89 -0.68
C ASN A 50 -25.39 2.14 -2.18
N PRO A 51 -26.54 1.71 -2.73
CA PRO A 51 -26.79 1.76 -4.18
C PRO A 51 -26.88 3.17 -4.77
N GLY A 52 -26.83 4.21 -3.92
CA GLY A 52 -26.72 5.62 -4.32
C GLY A 52 -25.29 6.11 -4.52
N ILE A 53 -24.28 5.27 -4.31
CA ILE A 53 -22.85 5.61 -4.48
C ILE A 53 -22.27 4.80 -5.64
N ASN A 54 -21.47 5.47 -6.46
CA ASN A 54 -20.66 4.88 -7.51
C ASN A 54 -19.19 5.16 -7.21
N ILE A 55 -18.38 4.12 -6.97
CA ILE A 55 -16.94 4.27 -6.69
C ILE A 55 -16.17 4.30 -8.00
N ILE A 56 -15.37 5.34 -8.18
CA ILE A 56 -14.40 5.50 -9.26
C ILE A 56 -13.02 5.24 -8.67
N ASN A 57 -12.33 4.21 -9.14
CA ASN A 57 -10.97 3.93 -8.73
C ASN A 57 -9.98 4.71 -9.60
N ASP A 58 -9.11 5.52 -8.95
CA ASP A 58 -7.98 6.23 -9.58
C ASP A 58 -6.67 5.56 -9.14
N GLU A 59 -5.78 5.23 -10.05
CA GLU A 59 -4.55 4.49 -9.75
C GLU A 59 -3.32 5.41 -9.61
N SER A 60 -3.50 6.58 -8.99
CA SER A 60 -2.49 7.65 -8.91
C SER A 60 -1.83 7.81 -7.53
N SER A 61 -1.90 6.84 -6.63
CA SER A 61 -1.33 6.95 -5.28
C SER A 61 0.16 7.29 -5.27
N ALA A 62 0.92 6.82 -6.24
CA ALA A 62 2.35 7.15 -6.38
C ALA A 62 2.62 8.66 -6.52
N GLU A 63 1.63 9.42 -6.97
CA GLU A 63 1.72 10.87 -7.18
C GLU A 63 0.89 11.67 -6.17
N ALA A 64 0.34 11.02 -5.13
CA ALA A 64 -0.68 11.57 -4.25
C ALA A 64 -0.27 12.89 -3.61
N VAL A 65 0.93 12.96 -3.03
CA VAL A 65 1.42 14.18 -2.36
C VAL A 65 1.45 15.37 -3.31
N ALA A 66 2.03 15.20 -4.49
CA ALA A 66 2.14 16.28 -5.47
C ALA A 66 0.76 16.73 -6.01
N LYS A 67 -0.12 15.76 -6.28
CA LYS A 67 -1.47 16.06 -6.80
C LYS A 67 -2.35 16.71 -5.74
N LEU A 68 -2.31 16.27 -4.49
CA LEU A 68 -3.09 16.87 -3.39
C LEU A 68 -2.65 18.30 -3.13
N ARG A 69 -1.35 18.60 -3.16
CA ARG A 69 -0.84 19.98 -3.07
C ARG A 69 -1.38 20.85 -4.21
N ALA A 70 -1.30 20.36 -5.46
CA ALA A 70 -1.80 21.10 -6.62
C ALA A 70 -3.32 21.30 -6.57
N MET A 71 -4.10 20.31 -6.13
CA MET A 71 -5.54 20.40 -5.96
C MET A 71 -5.92 21.40 -4.86
N ALA A 72 -5.17 21.42 -3.75
CA ALA A 72 -5.39 22.37 -2.67
C ALA A 72 -5.09 23.81 -3.10
N GLU A 73 -3.99 24.05 -3.81
CA GLU A 73 -3.65 25.36 -4.40
C GLU A 73 -4.70 25.83 -5.39
N ALA A 74 -5.23 24.94 -6.20
CA ALA A 74 -6.28 25.24 -7.17
C ALA A 74 -7.68 25.43 -6.52
N GLY A 75 -7.86 25.06 -5.26
CA GLY A 75 -9.15 25.08 -4.57
C GLY A 75 -10.17 24.11 -5.16
N ASN A 76 -9.71 23.05 -5.83
CA ASN A 76 -10.56 22.06 -6.51
C ASN A 76 -10.03 20.64 -6.31
N THR A 77 -10.48 19.98 -5.26
CA THR A 77 -10.11 18.59 -4.96
C THR A 77 -11.14 17.61 -5.53
N THR A 78 -10.67 16.75 -6.43
CA THR A 78 -11.50 15.76 -7.15
C THR A 78 -11.48 14.38 -6.50
N TRP A 79 -10.60 14.13 -5.55
CA TRP A 79 -10.45 12.88 -4.81
C TRP A 79 -11.20 12.92 -3.47
N ASP A 80 -11.76 11.82 -3.04
CA ASP A 80 -12.52 11.70 -1.78
C ASP A 80 -11.76 10.92 -0.71
N VAL A 81 -11.16 9.79 -1.10
CA VAL A 81 -10.34 8.93 -0.24
C VAL A 81 -9.04 8.63 -0.97
N VAL A 82 -7.92 8.75 -0.30
CA VAL A 82 -6.61 8.55 -0.93
C VAL A 82 -5.80 7.55 -0.13
N ASP A 83 -5.42 6.46 -0.80
CA ASP A 83 -4.53 5.45 -0.26
C ASP A 83 -3.08 5.92 -0.39
N VAL A 84 -2.37 5.97 0.71
CA VAL A 84 -0.99 6.45 0.80
C VAL A 84 -0.17 5.61 1.77
N VAL A 85 1.15 5.61 1.61
CA VAL A 85 2.05 5.06 2.63
C VAL A 85 2.07 5.96 3.87
N ALA A 86 2.37 5.38 5.02
CA ALA A 86 2.32 6.07 6.31
C ALA A 86 3.17 7.34 6.36
N SER A 87 4.39 7.35 5.79
CA SER A 87 5.25 8.53 5.74
C SER A 87 4.66 9.69 4.91
N ASP A 88 3.96 9.38 3.81
CA ASP A 88 3.27 10.40 3.02
C ASP A 88 2.01 10.91 3.76
N ALA A 89 1.34 10.06 4.51
CA ALA A 89 0.21 10.47 5.36
C ALA A 89 0.63 11.44 6.45
N ILE A 90 1.72 11.17 7.17
CA ILE A 90 2.30 12.08 8.19
C ILE A 90 2.58 13.43 7.54
N ARG A 91 3.29 13.45 6.41
CA ARG A 91 3.61 14.67 5.68
C ARG A 91 2.38 15.47 5.25
N LEU A 92 1.36 14.80 4.70
CA LEU A 92 0.10 15.45 4.29
C LEU A 92 -0.70 15.98 5.47
N CYS A 93 -0.62 15.33 6.63
CA CYS A 93 -1.21 15.78 7.88
C CYS A 93 -0.52 17.05 8.38
N ASP A 94 0.81 17.07 8.46
CA ASP A 94 1.61 18.21 8.89
C ASP A 94 1.40 19.45 8.01
N GLU A 95 1.18 19.22 6.71
CA GLU A 95 0.88 20.28 5.75
C GLU A 95 -0.60 20.76 5.82
N GLY A 96 -1.44 20.14 6.64
CA GLY A 96 -2.88 20.45 6.73
C GLY A 96 -3.68 20.06 5.49
N LEU A 97 -3.17 19.13 4.68
CA LEU A 97 -3.82 18.63 3.46
C LEU A 97 -4.70 17.42 3.68
N ALA A 98 -4.55 16.73 4.82
CA ALA A 98 -5.37 15.61 5.23
C ALA A 98 -6.24 15.98 6.45
N MET A 99 -7.42 15.39 6.55
CA MET A 99 -8.38 15.57 7.64
C MET A 99 -8.00 14.67 8.81
N GLU A 100 -8.01 15.20 10.03
CA GLU A 100 -7.93 14.40 11.25
C GLU A 100 -9.13 13.45 11.40
N ILE A 101 -8.89 12.22 11.81
CA ILE A 101 -9.89 11.18 12.03
C ILE A 101 -9.69 10.61 13.43
N ASP A 102 -10.70 10.76 14.29
CA ASP A 102 -10.70 10.16 15.62
C ASP A 102 -11.14 8.69 15.55
N PRO A 103 -10.23 7.71 15.72
CA PRO A 103 -10.57 6.30 15.63
C PRO A 103 -11.52 5.83 16.74
N GLU A 104 -11.57 6.50 17.89
CA GLU A 104 -12.46 6.14 19.00
C GLU A 104 -13.93 6.40 18.69
N THR A 105 -14.22 7.49 17.97
CA THR A 105 -15.59 7.97 17.77
C THR A 105 -16.07 7.83 16.32
N GLN A 106 -15.15 7.72 15.36
CA GLN A 106 -15.47 7.77 13.93
C GLN A 106 -15.25 6.43 13.21
N LEU A 107 -14.71 5.41 13.88
CA LEU A 107 -14.54 4.08 13.31
C LEU A 107 -15.34 3.02 14.07
N ALA A 108 -15.65 1.91 13.39
CA ALA A 108 -16.36 0.80 13.99
C ALA A 108 -15.49 0.07 15.03
N LYS A 109 -16.10 -0.30 16.15
CA LYS A 109 -15.46 -1.17 17.15
C LYS A 109 -15.29 -2.58 16.59
N ALA A 110 -14.31 -3.31 17.13
CA ALA A 110 -14.19 -4.74 16.88
C ALA A 110 -15.43 -5.52 17.39
N PRO A 111 -15.68 -6.74 16.88
CA PRO A 111 -16.87 -7.53 17.26
C PRO A 111 -16.97 -7.85 18.76
N ASP A 112 -15.85 -7.87 19.49
CA ASP A 112 -15.80 -8.10 20.94
C ASP A 112 -16.01 -6.82 21.77
N GLY A 113 -16.15 -5.65 21.09
CA GLY A 113 -16.34 -4.35 21.71
C GLY A 113 -15.06 -3.52 21.91
N THR A 114 -13.89 -4.06 21.58
CA THR A 114 -12.62 -3.33 21.58
C THR A 114 -12.72 -2.10 20.68
N SER A 115 -12.21 -0.95 21.13
CA SER A 115 -12.25 0.27 20.33
C SER A 115 -11.38 0.16 19.08
N ALA A 116 -11.66 0.97 18.07
CA ALA A 116 -10.82 0.98 16.88
C ALA A 116 -9.39 1.43 17.20
N ALA A 117 -9.23 2.41 18.10
CA ALA A 117 -7.90 2.88 18.51
C ALA A 117 -7.07 1.76 19.16
N GLU A 118 -7.67 0.98 20.05
CA GLU A 118 -7.00 -0.16 20.69
C GLU A 118 -6.72 -1.30 19.69
N ASP A 119 -7.63 -1.55 18.76
CA ASP A 119 -7.55 -2.63 17.78
C ASP A 119 -6.51 -2.37 16.66
N PHE A 120 -6.29 -1.10 16.30
CA PHE A 120 -5.18 -0.70 15.43
C PHE A 120 -3.87 -0.52 16.19
N GLY A 121 -3.92 -0.09 17.45
CA GLY A 121 -2.77 0.10 18.32
C GLY A 121 -1.70 1.03 17.73
N ASP A 122 -0.45 0.60 17.80
CA ASP A 122 0.73 1.38 17.33
C ASP A 122 0.77 1.62 15.82
N LEU A 123 -0.16 1.05 15.04
CA LEU A 123 -0.25 1.30 13.61
C LEU A 123 -0.95 2.64 13.28
N LEU A 124 -1.58 3.29 14.25
CA LEU A 124 -2.11 4.65 14.12
C LEU A 124 -0.98 5.69 14.26
N VAL A 125 -0.15 5.80 13.23
CA VAL A 125 1.07 6.61 13.23
C VAL A 125 0.83 8.10 12.98
N SER A 126 -0.39 8.51 12.63
CA SER A 126 -0.80 9.89 12.40
C SER A 126 -2.29 10.07 12.66
N GLU A 127 -2.68 11.25 13.14
CA GLU A 127 -4.09 11.62 13.37
C GLU A 127 -4.93 11.67 12.09
N CYS A 128 -4.28 11.79 10.93
CA CYS A 128 -4.95 11.87 9.63
C CYS A 128 -4.95 10.53 8.86
N PHE A 129 -4.38 9.46 9.43
CA PHE A 129 -4.14 8.21 8.72
C PHE A 129 -4.87 7.04 9.37
N ILE A 130 -5.63 6.31 8.57
CA ILE A 130 -6.26 5.06 9.01
C ILE A 130 -5.60 3.90 8.25
N PRO A 131 -4.78 3.08 8.92
CA PRO A 131 -4.06 1.98 8.30
C PRO A 131 -5.03 0.91 7.81
N GLN A 132 -4.71 0.34 6.65
CA GLN A 132 -5.48 -0.70 6.00
C GLN A 132 -4.72 -2.03 6.03
N ILE A 133 -3.48 -2.00 5.58
CA ILE A 133 -2.62 -3.17 5.47
C ILE A 133 -1.23 -2.93 6.07
N VAL A 134 -0.63 -4.05 6.50
CA VAL A 134 0.81 -4.19 6.70
C VAL A 134 1.35 -4.96 5.50
N TYR A 135 2.25 -4.34 4.75
CA TYR A 135 2.96 -5.00 3.66
C TYR A 135 4.46 -5.04 3.94
N SER A 136 5.21 -5.75 3.14
CA SER A 136 6.66 -5.66 3.20
C SER A 136 7.29 -5.49 1.82
N THR A 137 8.34 -4.69 1.77
CA THR A 137 9.28 -4.72 0.67
C THR A 137 10.32 -5.79 0.98
N THR A 138 10.50 -6.73 0.07
CA THR A 138 11.39 -7.87 0.22
C THR A 138 11.94 -8.31 -1.13
N PHE A 139 12.66 -9.42 -1.19
CA PHE A 139 13.27 -9.94 -2.40
C PHE A 139 12.61 -11.23 -2.88
N GLY A 140 12.40 -11.31 -4.21
CA GLY A 140 12.20 -12.57 -4.90
C GLY A 140 13.49 -13.01 -5.58
N TYR A 141 13.75 -14.32 -5.60
CA TYR A 141 14.88 -14.89 -6.34
C TYR A 141 14.47 -16.13 -7.12
N ARG A 142 15.08 -16.32 -8.29
CA ARG A 142 14.85 -17.49 -9.11
C ARG A 142 15.52 -18.72 -8.51
N THR A 143 14.82 -19.87 -8.57
CA THR A 143 15.31 -21.15 -8.03
C THR A 143 15.95 -22.04 -9.10
N ASP A 144 15.92 -21.64 -10.36
CA ASP A 144 16.39 -22.40 -11.51
C ASP A 144 17.68 -21.85 -12.14
N VAL A 145 18.46 -21.03 -11.40
CA VAL A 145 19.73 -20.46 -11.85
C VAL A 145 20.84 -21.52 -11.72
N ALA A 146 21.28 -22.06 -12.84
CA ALA A 146 22.24 -23.15 -12.87
C ALA A 146 23.63 -22.75 -12.32
N GLU A 147 24.04 -21.49 -12.51
CA GLU A 147 25.32 -20.94 -12.07
C GLU A 147 25.47 -20.90 -10.55
N TRP A 148 24.38 -20.95 -9.81
CA TRP A 148 24.40 -20.96 -8.35
C TRP A 148 24.73 -22.33 -7.75
N ASN A 149 24.82 -23.38 -8.57
CA ASN A 149 25.19 -24.74 -8.16
C ASN A 149 24.31 -25.28 -7.01
N GLY A 150 23.02 -24.96 -7.03
CA GLY A 150 22.04 -25.38 -6.02
C GLY A 150 22.07 -24.61 -4.72
N LYS A 151 22.84 -23.51 -4.61
CA LYS A 151 22.71 -22.56 -3.51
C LYS A 151 21.47 -21.69 -3.70
N GLU A 152 20.93 -21.22 -2.61
CA GLU A 152 19.81 -20.25 -2.61
C GLU A 152 20.21 -19.06 -1.71
N PRO A 153 19.89 -17.80 -2.11
CA PRO A 153 20.08 -16.66 -1.22
C PRO A 153 19.17 -16.77 0.01
N ASP A 154 19.70 -16.55 1.19
CA ASP A 154 18.94 -16.60 2.44
C ASP A 154 19.23 -15.43 3.41
N ASP A 155 20.27 -14.64 3.10
CA ASP A 155 20.65 -13.41 3.80
C ASP A 155 20.46 -12.21 2.87
N ILE A 156 20.01 -11.07 3.43
CA ILE A 156 19.80 -9.85 2.64
C ILE A 156 21.08 -9.41 1.92
N CYS A 157 22.24 -9.67 2.46
CA CYS A 157 23.50 -9.24 1.88
C CYS A 157 23.95 -10.10 0.68
N ASP A 158 23.29 -11.23 0.43
CA ASP A 158 23.50 -12.03 -0.78
C ASP A 158 23.14 -11.27 -2.06
N ILE A 159 22.32 -10.23 -1.97
CA ILE A 159 22.04 -9.34 -3.12
C ILE A 159 23.30 -8.64 -3.63
N PHE A 160 24.28 -8.40 -2.75
CA PHE A 160 25.56 -7.77 -3.09
C PHE A 160 26.65 -8.79 -3.46
N ASP A 161 26.43 -10.09 -3.25
CA ASP A 161 27.42 -11.14 -3.59
C ASP A 161 27.23 -11.64 -5.04
N LEU A 162 27.78 -10.87 -5.98
CA LEU A 162 27.77 -11.25 -7.41
C LEU A 162 28.68 -12.46 -7.71
N ALA A 163 29.59 -12.82 -6.80
CA ALA A 163 30.47 -13.95 -6.99
C ALA A 163 29.78 -15.28 -6.70
N THR A 164 29.01 -15.35 -5.63
CA THR A 164 28.24 -16.57 -5.28
C THR A 164 26.93 -16.64 -6.06
N PHE A 165 26.26 -15.50 -6.26
CA PHE A 165 24.99 -15.40 -6.94
C PHE A 165 25.11 -14.50 -8.18
N PRO A 166 25.79 -14.94 -9.25
CA PRO A 166 25.92 -14.16 -10.48
C PRO A 166 24.56 -13.95 -11.16
N GLY A 167 24.42 -12.82 -11.85
CA GLY A 167 23.21 -12.42 -12.59
C GLY A 167 22.75 -11.02 -12.21
N LYS A 168 21.80 -10.48 -12.97
CA LYS A 168 21.28 -9.14 -12.73
C LYS A 168 20.31 -9.08 -11.55
N ARG A 169 20.25 -7.90 -10.93
CA ARG A 169 19.32 -7.55 -9.86
C ARG A 169 18.24 -6.61 -10.39
N SER A 170 17.16 -6.52 -9.65
CA SER A 170 16.15 -5.47 -9.83
C SER A 170 15.92 -4.76 -8.50
N LEU A 171 16.12 -3.44 -8.46
CA LEU A 171 15.92 -2.60 -7.28
C LEU A 171 15.05 -1.41 -7.63
N GLU A 172 14.34 -0.86 -6.64
CA GLU A 172 13.52 0.31 -6.85
C GLU A 172 14.37 1.56 -7.12
N LYS A 173 13.92 2.42 -8.03
CA LYS A 173 14.58 3.67 -8.39
C LYS A 173 14.36 4.77 -7.34
N ARG A 174 14.42 4.39 -6.06
CA ARG A 174 14.29 5.28 -4.89
C ARG A 174 15.33 4.91 -3.83
N PRO A 175 15.70 5.83 -2.92
CA PRO A 175 16.64 5.54 -1.83
C PRO A 175 16.06 4.61 -0.78
N ILE A 176 14.75 4.73 -0.51
CA ILE A 176 14.00 3.98 0.52
C ILE A 176 14.20 2.48 0.33
N ASN A 177 14.48 1.76 1.40
CA ASN A 177 14.83 0.35 1.50
C ASN A 177 16.22 0.04 0.95
N ASN A 178 16.62 0.60 -0.20
CA ASN A 178 17.92 0.33 -0.81
C ASN A 178 19.08 0.82 0.04
N MET A 179 18.96 2.00 0.65
CA MET A 179 20.02 2.57 1.48
C MET A 179 20.09 1.89 2.84
N GLU A 180 18.95 1.48 3.41
CA GLU A 180 18.91 0.70 4.63
C GLU A 180 19.61 -0.66 4.45
N TRP A 181 19.24 -1.42 3.41
CA TRP A 181 19.89 -2.69 3.11
C TRP A 181 21.39 -2.53 2.80
N ALA A 182 21.76 -1.46 2.10
CA ALA A 182 23.16 -1.16 1.83
C ALA A 182 23.95 -0.93 3.13
N LEU A 183 23.43 -0.16 4.08
CA LEU A 183 24.06 0.08 5.38
C LEU A 183 24.13 -1.19 6.22
N LEU A 184 23.06 -1.97 6.29
CA LEU A 184 23.07 -3.28 6.97
C LEU A 184 24.19 -4.17 6.42
N CYS A 185 24.30 -4.25 5.09
CA CYS A 185 25.29 -5.08 4.42
C CYS A 185 26.68 -4.47 4.36
N ASP A 186 26.86 -3.25 4.83
CA ASP A 186 28.17 -2.61 5.06
C ASP A 186 28.55 -2.56 6.54
N GLY A 187 27.82 -3.33 7.38
CA GLY A 187 28.17 -3.61 8.78
C GLY A 187 27.56 -2.63 9.79
N VAL A 188 26.59 -1.79 9.39
CA VAL A 188 25.87 -0.93 10.32
C VAL A 188 24.85 -1.78 11.08
N ALA A 189 24.83 -1.66 12.41
CA ALA A 189 23.86 -2.35 13.26
C ALA A 189 22.43 -1.90 12.93
N LYS A 190 21.47 -2.85 12.96
CA LYS A 190 20.09 -2.63 12.55
C LYS A 190 19.42 -1.43 13.23
N ASP A 191 19.65 -1.25 14.51
CA ASP A 191 19.12 -0.15 15.34
C ASP A 191 19.81 1.19 15.11
N ALA A 192 20.97 1.21 14.45
CA ALA A 192 21.73 2.42 14.14
C ALA A 192 21.55 2.91 12.70
N VAL A 193 20.82 2.19 11.84
CA VAL A 193 20.72 2.49 10.41
C VAL A 193 20.22 3.91 10.17
N TYR A 194 19.16 4.32 10.82
CA TYR A 194 18.57 5.66 10.60
C TYR A 194 19.42 6.78 11.21
N ASP A 195 20.11 6.55 12.33
CA ASP A 195 21.06 7.51 12.90
C ASP A 195 22.23 7.75 11.93
N VAL A 196 22.72 6.68 11.30
CA VAL A 196 23.79 6.77 10.29
C VAL A 196 23.26 7.44 9.02
N LEU A 197 22.08 7.05 8.53
CA LEU A 197 21.47 7.58 7.31
C LEU A 197 21.09 9.06 7.43
N ALA A 198 20.86 9.57 8.64
CA ALA A 198 20.66 11.00 8.88
C ALA A 198 21.91 11.86 8.61
N THR A 199 23.09 11.24 8.49
CA THR A 199 24.36 11.93 8.24
C THR A 199 24.77 11.90 6.78
N GLU A 200 25.51 12.92 6.34
CA GLU A 200 26.09 12.96 4.98
C GLU A 200 27.03 11.76 4.73
N GLU A 201 27.86 11.43 5.71
CA GLU A 201 28.80 10.30 5.65
C GLU A 201 28.07 8.96 5.52
N GLY A 202 26.99 8.77 6.26
CA GLY A 202 26.19 7.55 6.18
C GLY A 202 25.45 7.41 4.86
N GLN A 203 24.95 8.51 4.30
CA GLN A 203 24.35 8.51 2.96
C GLN A 203 25.41 8.15 1.90
N GLN A 204 26.62 8.68 2.00
CA GLN A 204 27.72 8.34 1.10
C GLN A 204 28.14 6.87 1.26
N GLN A 205 28.18 6.33 2.49
CA GLN A 205 28.47 4.93 2.77
C GLN A 205 27.43 4.01 2.09
N ALA A 206 26.16 4.29 2.24
CA ALA A 206 25.08 3.53 1.60
C ALA A 206 25.22 3.54 0.05
N LEU A 207 25.44 4.72 -0.53
CA LEU A 207 25.62 4.86 -1.98
C LEU A 207 26.89 4.16 -2.48
N ALA A 208 27.98 4.16 -1.70
CA ALA A 208 29.20 3.43 -2.04
C ALA A 208 28.95 1.90 -2.05
N LYS A 209 28.17 1.38 -1.10
CA LYS A 209 27.77 -0.03 -1.08
C LYS A 209 26.90 -0.38 -2.28
N LEU A 210 25.91 0.42 -2.60
CA LEU A 210 25.05 0.24 -3.80
C LEU A 210 25.86 0.31 -5.10
N ALA A 211 26.92 1.14 -5.16
CA ALA A 211 27.78 1.25 -6.32
C ALA A 211 28.49 -0.07 -6.65
N THR A 212 28.68 -1.00 -5.69
CA THR A 212 29.30 -2.30 -5.93
C THR A 212 28.50 -3.22 -6.85
N ILE A 213 27.21 -2.95 -7.01
CA ILE A 213 26.29 -3.74 -7.87
C ILE A 213 25.58 -2.91 -8.93
N LYS A 214 25.79 -1.58 -8.97
CA LYS A 214 25.01 -0.63 -9.78
C LYS A 214 24.89 -1.03 -11.24
N ASP A 215 25.96 -1.53 -11.86
CA ASP A 215 25.99 -1.91 -13.27
C ASP A 215 25.21 -3.20 -13.56
N ASP A 216 24.92 -3.99 -12.52
CA ASP A 216 24.14 -5.22 -12.59
C ASP A 216 22.70 -5.04 -12.12
N VAL A 217 22.24 -3.79 -11.91
CA VAL A 217 20.89 -3.47 -11.45
C VAL A 217 20.04 -2.92 -12.59
N ILE A 218 18.85 -3.49 -12.77
CA ILE A 218 17.73 -2.90 -13.50
C ILE A 218 16.87 -2.13 -12.49
N TRP A 219 16.86 -0.79 -12.63
CA TRP A 219 16.13 0.11 -11.71
C TRP A 219 14.69 0.25 -12.15
N TRP A 220 13.76 -0.25 -11.32
CA TRP A 220 12.35 -0.19 -11.60
C TRP A 220 11.65 1.04 -10.95
N SER A 221 10.50 1.42 -11.51
CA SER A 221 9.66 2.52 -10.99
C SER A 221 8.23 2.09 -10.68
N ALA A 222 7.80 0.93 -11.17
CA ALA A 222 6.49 0.37 -10.87
C ALA A 222 6.62 -1.00 -10.21
N GLY A 223 5.88 -1.25 -9.12
CA GLY A 223 5.98 -2.49 -8.35
C GLY A 223 5.69 -3.78 -9.14
N ALA A 224 5.11 -3.67 -10.35
CA ALA A 224 4.90 -4.79 -11.27
C ALA A 224 6.13 -5.13 -12.13
N ASP A 225 7.14 -4.25 -12.19
CA ASP A 225 8.29 -4.43 -13.08
C ASP A 225 9.16 -5.63 -12.63
N THR A 226 9.53 -5.70 -11.35
CA THR A 226 10.35 -6.79 -10.82
C THR A 226 9.73 -8.19 -11.00
N PRO A 227 8.44 -8.42 -10.70
CA PRO A 227 7.79 -9.70 -11.00
C PRO A 227 7.92 -10.10 -12.47
N GLN A 228 7.74 -9.16 -13.39
CA GLN A 228 7.88 -9.43 -14.82
C GLN A 228 9.34 -9.76 -15.20
N LEU A 229 10.31 -8.97 -14.72
CA LEU A 229 11.73 -9.22 -14.96
C LEU A 229 12.20 -10.58 -14.41
N LEU A 230 11.68 -10.99 -13.24
CA LEU A 230 11.92 -12.33 -12.68
C LEU A 230 11.26 -13.43 -13.54
N ALA A 231 10.00 -13.23 -13.98
CA ALA A 231 9.30 -14.21 -14.84
C ALA A 231 10.04 -14.43 -16.15
N ASP A 232 10.52 -13.37 -16.77
CA ASP A 232 11.24 -13.40 -18.05
C ASP A 232 12.70 -13.88 -17.91
N GLY A 233 13.21 -13.98 -16.68
CA GLY A 233 14.59 -14.34 -16.39
C GLY A 233 15.61 -13.25 -16.74
N GLU A 234 15.17 -12.00 -16.89
CA GLU A 234 16.07 -10.86 -17.12
C GLU A 234 16.84 -10.49 -15.86
N VAL A 235 16.27 -10.78 -14.68
CA VAL A 235 16.95 -10.67 -13.39
C VAL A 235 16.82 -11.98 -12.61
N VAL A 236 17.75 -12.24 -11.71
CA VAL A 236 17.77 -13.46 -10.88
C VAL A 236 17.36 -13.20 -9.43
N ILE A 237 17.55 -11.97 -8.93
CA ILE A 237 17.13 -11.50 -7.63
C ILE A 237 16.52 -10.10 -7.82
N GLY A 238 15.38 -9.80 -7.18
CA GLY A 238 14.80 -8.48 -7.30
C GLY A 238 13.92 -8.10 -6.11
N SER A 239 14.03 -6.84 -5.68
CA SER A 239 13.15 -6.29 -4.64
C SER A 239 11.81 -5.87 -5.22
N THR A 240 10.74 -6.15 -4.47
CA THR A 240 9.41 -5.60 -4.69
C THR A 240 8.53 -5.92 -3.48
N TYR A 241 7.25 -5.63 -3.56
CA TYR A 241 6.27 -5.87 -2.49
C TYR A 241 5.87 -7.35 -2.42
N ASN A 242 5.78 -7.89 -1.21
CA ASN A 242 5.50 -9.31 -0.98
C ASN A 242 4.22 -9.81 -1.66
N GLY A 243 3.16 -9.00 -1.74
CA GLY A 243 1.93 -9.36 -2.47
C GLY A 243 2.14 -9.55 -3.96
N ARG A 244 3.05 -8.78 -4.58
CA ARG A 244 3.42 -8.94 -5.99
C ARG A 244 4.22 -10.24 -6.23
N LEU A 245 5.12 -10.55 -5.31
CA LEU A 245 5.84 -11.82 -5.35
C LEU A 245 4.93 -13.02 -5.08
N PHE A 246 3.95 -12.88 -4.19
CA PHE A 246 2.93 -13.91 -3.98
C PHE A 246 2.21 -14.24 -5.28
N SER A 247 1.73 -13.23 -6.00
CA SER A 247 1.06 -13.45 -7.30
C SER A 247 1.98 -14.17 -8.29
N LEU A 248 3.25 -13.74 -8.39
CA LEU A 248 4.24 -14.39 -9.28
C LEU A 248 4.48 -15.86 -8.91
N ILE A 249 4.64 -16.17 -7.63
CA ILE A 249 5.02 -17.50 -7.12
C ILE A 249 3.83 -18.45 -7.11
N VAL A 250 2.71 -18.00 -6.56
CA VAL A 250 1.57 -18.86 -6.23
C VAL A 250 0.57 -18.94 -7.37
N GLU A 251 0.18 -17.79 -7.94
CA GLU A 251 -0.83 -17.72 -8.99
C GLU A 251 -0.22 -18.08 -10.36
N GLN A 252 0.92 -17.45 -10.70
CA GLN A 252 1.60 -17.66 -11.98
C GLN A 252 2.56 -18.85 -11.97
N LYS A 253 2.85 -19.44 -10.81
CA LYS A 253 3.69 -20.65 -10.62
C LYS A 253 5.09 -20.51 -11.23
N GLN A 254 5.66 -19.31 -11.14
CA GLN A 254 7.03 -19.08 -11.58
C GLN A 254 8.04 -19.73 -10.62
N PRO A 255 9.22 -20.17 -11.11
CA PRO A 255 10.28 -20.77 -10.29
C PRO A 255 11.01 -19.69 -9.47
N VAL A 256 10.29 -19.04 -8.57
CA VAL A 256 10.75 -17.95 -7.73
C VAL A 256 10.41 -18.30 -6.28
N LYS A 257 11.29 -17.94 -5.34
CA LYS A 257 11.02 -17.94 -3.90
C LYS A 257 11.14 -16.53 -3.35
N MET A 258 10.48 -16.30 -2.23
CA MET A 258 10.55 -15.04 -1.47
C MET A 258 11.59 -15.20 -0.36
N MET A 259 12.43 -14.18 -0.19
CA MET A 259 13.39 -14.07 0.91
C MET A 259 12.79 -13.12 1.95
N TRP A 260 12.66 -13.57 3.18
CA TRP A 260 12.07 -12.79 4.27
C TRP A 260 13.10 -12.12 5.18
N ASP A 261 14.40 -12.42 4.98
CA ASP A 261 15.47 -11.80 5.77
C ASP A 261 15.54 -10.30 5.48
N ALA A 262 15.59 -9.51 6.55
CA ALA A 262 15.57 -8.04 6.52
C ALA A 262 14.46 -7.44 5.64
N GLN A 263 13.32 -8.14 5.52
CA GLN A 263 12.11 -7.55 4.94
C GLN A 263 11.77 -6.24 5.66
N VAL A 264 11.32 -5.25 4.95
CA VAL A 264 10.96 -3.95 5.52
C VAL A 264 9.45 -3.86 5.63
N PHE A 265 8.92 -3.79 6.86
CA PHE A 265 7.50 -3.53 7.09
C PHE A 265 7.18 -2.08 6.83
N ASP A 266 6.07 -1.86 6.16
CA ASP A 266 5.49 -0.56 5.95
C ASP A 266 3.96 -0.65 5.99
N LEU A 267 3.30 0.49 6.13
CA LEU A 267 1.86 0.62 6.23
C LEU A 267 1.31 1.35 5.03
N ASP A 268 0.23 0.82 4.50
CA ASP A 268 -0.64 1.51 3.57
C ASP A 268 -2.00 1.74 4.21
N GLY A 269 -2.61 2.88 3.89
CA GLY A 269 -3.91 3.23 4.44
C GLY A 269 -4.47 4.50 3.84
N TRP A 270 -5.55 4.97 4.41
CA TRP A 270 -6.34 6.05 3.85
C TRP A 270 -6.21 7.35 4.60
N ILE A 271 -6.22 8.42 3.82
CA ILE A 271 -6.48 9.79 4.25
C ILE A 271 -7.73 10.33 3.54
N ILE A 272 -8.33 11.37 4.13
CA ILE A 272 -9.38 12.18 3.51
C ILE A 272 -8.80 13.57 3.27
N PRO A 273 -8.86 14.12 2.03
CA PRO A 273 -8.38 15.49 1.78
C PRO A 273 -9.10 16.53 2.63
N ALA A 274 -8.35 17.45 3.24
CA ALA A 274 -8.87 18.40 4.24
C ALA A 274 -9.84 19.43 3.66
N ASN A 275 -9.74 19.76 2.38
CA ASN A 275 -10.50 20.82 1.70
C ASN A 275 -11.78 20.36 0.98
N LEU A 276 -12.27 19.15 1.28
CA LEU A 276 -13.57 18.68 0.80
C LEU A 276 -14.73 19.40 1.50
N THR A 277 -15.93 19.35 0.88
CA THR A 277 -17.16 19.77 1.56
C THR A 277 -17.51 18.82 2.70
N ASP A 278 -18.31 19.26 3.66
CA ASP A 278 -18.72 18.44 4.80
C ASP A 278 -19.46 17.18 4.37
N GLU A 279 -20.29 17.26 3.30
CA GLU A 279 -20.97 16.09 2.73
C GLU A 279 -19.99 15.06 2.17
N ARG A 280 -18.96 15.51 1.42
CA ARG A 280 -17.95 14.63 0.86
C ARG A 280 -17.07 14.02 1.94
N LYS A 281 -16.65 14.82 2.95
CA LYS A 281 -15.91 14.32 4.12
C LYS A 281 -16.68 13.23 4.84
N LYS A 282 -17.99 13.47 5.06
CA LYS A 282 -18.84 12.46 5.70
C LYS A 282 -18.93 11.18 4.88
N ALA A 283 -19.16 11.28 3.58
CA ALA A 283 -19.24 10.12 2.69
C ALA A 283 -17.91 9.33 2.66
N ALA A 284 -16.78 10.03 2.61
CA ALA A 284 -15.45 9.43 2.67
C ALA A 284 -15.20 8.70 4.00
N LEU A 285 -15.61 9.32 5.12
CA LEU A 285 -15.50 8.72 6.44
C LEU A 285 -16.40 7.48 6.59
N ASP A 286 -17.64 7.54 6.10
CA ASP A 286 -18.57 6.40 6.10
C ASP A 286 -17.98 5.21 5.30
N TYR A 287 -17.29 5.51 4.19
CA TYR A 287 -16.56 4.50 3.42
C TYR A 287 -15.39 3.92 4.20
N ILE A 288 -14.51 4.76 4.79
CA ILE A 288 -13.36 4.29 5.57
C ILE A 288 -13.84 3.45 6.76
N MET A 289 -14.88 3.88 7.47
CA MET A 289 -15.46 3.11 8.57
C MET A 289 -15.94 1.72 8.12
N PHE A 290 -16.54 1.61 6.94
CA PHE A 290 -16.97 0.33 6.36
C PHE A 290 -15.77 -0.52 5.94
N ALA A 291 -14.83 0.07 5.20
CA ALA A 291 -13.70 -0.65 4.60
C ALA A 291 -12.68 -1.11 5.66
N THR A 292 -12.57 -0.38 6.77
CA THR A 292 -11.72 -0.75 7.92
C THR A 292 -12.44 -1.56 9.00
N ASP A 293 -13.66 -2.04 8.74
CA ASP A 293 -14.29 -3.03 9.62
C ASP A 293 -13.46 -4.30 9.68
N THR A 294 -13.47 -4.94 10.86
CA THR A 294 -12.70 -6.16 11.14
C THR A 294 -12.81 -7.21 10.02
N GLN A 295 -14.03 -7.49 9.55
CA GLN A 295 -14.23 -8.50 8.51
C GLN A 295 -13.73 -8.03 7.15
N ARG A 296 -13.88 -6.75 6.83
CA ARG A 296 -13.48 -6.19 5.53
C ARG A 296 -11.96 -6.26 5.34
N LEU A 297 -11.19 -5.85 6.36
CA LEU A 297 -9.73 -5.97 6.30
C LEU A 297 -9.27 -7.43 6.16
N ALA A 298 -9.90 -8.37 6.87
CA ALA A 298 -9.63 -9.79 6.70
C ALA A 298 -10.04 -10.31 5.30
N ASP A 299 -11.08 -9.75 4.69
CA ASP A 299 -11.51 -10.15 3.36
C ASP A 299 -10.50 -9.72 2.27
N GLN A 300 -9.83 -8.56 2.39
CA GLN A 300 -8.78 -8.17 1.46
C GLN A 300 -7.61 -9.15 1.48
N ALA A 301 -7.21 -9.60 2.67
CA ALA A 301 -6.12 -10.57 2.84
C ALA A 301 -6.40 -11.94 2.17
N LYS A 302 -7.63 -12.20 1.72
CA LYS A 302 -7.98 -13.39 0.91
C LYS A 302 -7.64 -13.25 -0.58
N TYR A 303 -7.37 -12.03 -1.05
CA TYR A 303 -7.06 -11.75 -2.45
C TYR A 303 -5.60 -11.36 -2.68
N ILE A 304 -4.92 -10.85 -1.65
CA ILE A 304 -3.52 -10.44 -1.71
C ILE A 304 -2.85 -10.71 -0.36
N SER A 305 -1.58 -11.10 -0.36
CA SER A 305 -0.86 -11.54 0.85
C SER A 305 -0.34 -10.36 1.67
N TYR A 306 -1.19 -9.39 1.97
CA TYR A 306 -0.90 -8.28 2.89
C TYR A 306 -1.62 -8.51 4.23
N GLY A 307 -0.94 -8.24 5.34
CA GLY A 307 -1.53 -8.38 6.66
C GLY A 307 -2.60 -7.32 6.91
N PRO A 308 -3.77 -7.68 7.45
CA PRO A 308 -4.77 -6.67 7.85
C PRO A 308 -4.23 -5.83 9.01
N ALA A 309 -4.53 -4.53 9.01
CA ALA A 309 -4.02 -3.61 10.03
C ALA A 309 -4.69 -3.74 11.41
N ARG A 310 -5.85 -4.38 11.52
CA ARG A 310 -6.50 -4.62 12.82
C ARG A 310 -6.07 -5.94 13.43
N LEU A 311 -5.80 -5.95 14.73
CA LEU A 311 -5.55 -7.17 15.50
C LEU A 311 -6.72 -8.14 15.43
N SER A 312 -7.96 -7.65 15.51
CA SER A 312 -9.18 -8.44 15.40
C SER A 312 -9.38 -9.11 14.04
N SER A 313 -8.76 -8.59 12.98
CA SER A 313 -8.87 -9.12 11.61
C SER A 313 -7.93 -10.30 11.36
N ALA A 314 -6.76 -10.33 11.99
CA ALA A 314 -5.74 -11.34 11.72
C ALA A 314 -6.25 -12.80 11.90
N PRO A 315 -7.02 -13.17 12.95
CA PRO A 315 -7.57 -14.52 13.10
C PRO A 315 -8.64 -14.89 12.04
N LEU A 316 -9.19 -13.90 11.33
CA LEU A 316 -10.23 -14.10 10.30
C LEU A 316 -9.63 -14.29 8.90
N VAL A 317 -8.33 -14.06 8.74
CA VAL A 317 -7.60 -14.39 7.52
C VAL A 317 -7.59 -15.90 7.37
N GLY A 318 -8.14 -16.39 6.29
CA GLY A 318 -8.24 -17.81 6.01
C GLY A 318 -7.55 -18.16 4.71
N LYS A 319 -8.31 -18.81 3.83
CA LYS A 319 -7.82 -19.26 2.53
C LYS A 319 -7.97 -18.18 1.47
N HIS A 320 -7.05 -18.22 0.50
CA HIS A 320 -7.18 -17.46 -0.73
C HIS A 320 -8.54 -17.73 -1.38
N ALA A 321 -9.22 -16.66 -1.79
CA ALA A 321 -10.61 -16.71 -2.26
C ALA A 321 -10.82 -17.63 -3.47
N GLU A 322 -9.85 -17.68 -4.37
CA GLU A 322 -9.93 -18.49 -5.60
C GLU A 322 -9.11 -19.79 -5.54
N LEU A 323 -7.91 -19.73 -4.95
CA LEU A 323 -6.97 -20.87 -4.96
C LEU A 323 -7.20 -21.84 -3.79
N GLY A 324 -7.90 -21.43 -2.74
CA GLY A 324 -8.19 -22.25 -1.56
C GLY A 324 -6.97 -22.63 -0.71
N ILE A 325 -5.82 -21.95 -0.92
CA ILE A 325 -4.61 -22.15 -0.12
C ILE A 325 -4.68 -21.30 1.16
N GLU A 326 -4.01 -21.73 2.22
CA GLU A 326 -3.88 -20.96 3.46
C GLU A 326 -3.03 -19.71 3.20
N MET A 327 -3.53 -18.53 3.61
CA MET A 327 -2.85 -17.25 3.35
C MET A 327 -1.79 -16.90 4.42
N ALA A 328 -1.95 -17.35 5.65
CA ALA A 328 -1.04 -17.01 6.75
C ALA A 328 0.45 -17.21 6.41
N PRO A 329 0.91 -18.35 5.84
CA PRO A 329 2.33 -18.55 5.51
C PRO A 329 2.89 -17.59 4.46
N HIS A 330 2.03 -16.84 3.77
CA HIS A 330 2.41 -15.87 2.74
C HIS A 330 2.34 -14.42 3.23
N MET A 331 1.96 -14.22 4.50
CA MET A 331 1.88 -12.89 5.10
C MET A 331 3.24 -12.44 5.63
N PRO A 332 3.59 -11.15 5.50
CA PRO A 332 4.82 -10.62 6.09
C PRO A 332 4.79 -10.70 7.62
N THR A 333 3.60 -10.68 8.21
CA THR A 333 3.35 -10.73 9.65
C THR A 333 3.31 -12.16 10.23
N ASP A 334 3.45 -13.21 9.40
CA ASP A 334 3.60 -14.57 9.90
C ASP A 334 4.85 -14.66 10.79
N PRO A 335 4.79 -15.30 11.98
CA PRO A 335 5.92 -15.37 12.90
C PRO A 335 7.20 -15.98 12.30
N GLU A 336 7.07 -16.90 11.34
CA GLU A 336 8.24 -17.48 10.66
C GLU A 336 8.89 -16.48 9.71
N ASN A 337 8.07 -15.69 9.00
CA ASN A 337 8.51 -14.68 8.04
C ASN A 337 9.06 -13.43 8.74
N ALA A 338 8.52 -13.10 9.92
CA ALA A 338 8.85 -11.87 10.65
C ALA A 338 10.09 -11.98 11.56
N LYS A 339 10.83 -13.10 11.55
CA LYS A 339 11.96 -13.36 12.48
C LYS A 339 13.05 -12.30 12.44
N ASN A 340 13.35 -11.75 11.26
CA ASN A 340 14.40 -10.76 11.07
C ASN A 340 13.88 -9.55 10.28
N THR A 341 12.72 -9.02 10.64
CA THR A 341 12.14 -7.83 10.01
C THR A 341 12.97 -6.58 10.32
N PHE A 342 13.18 -5.75 9.34
CA PHE A 342 13.67 -4.39 9.51
C PHE A 342 12.48 -3.45 9.67
N LEU A 343 12.50 -2.62 10.71
CA LEU A 343 11.41 -1.70 10.99
C LEU A 343 11.62 -0.38 10.23
N TYR A 344 10.66 -0.02 9.42
CA TYR A 344 10.62 1.26 8.72
C TYR A 344 10.45 2.41 9.72
N ASN A 345 11.17 3.51 9.50
CA ASN A 345 11.01 4.72 10.31
C ASN A 345 10.24 5.76 9.50
N TYR A 346 8.95 5.88 9.78
CA TYR A 346 8.03 6.78 9.08
C TYR A 346 8.40 8.25 9.23
N GLU A 347 8.77 8.67 10.47
CA GLU A 347 9.16 10.04 10.78
C GLU A 347 10.44 10.42 10.05
N PHE A 348 11.46 9.54 10.07
CA PHE A 348 12.69 9.76 9.33
C PHE A 348 12.42 10.02 7.84
N TRP A 349 11.63 9.18 7.20
CA TRP A 349 11.35 9.35 5.78
C TRP A 349 10.38 10.48 5.47
N ALA A 350 9.52 10.87 6.41
CA ALA A 350 8.72 12.09 6.28
C ALA A 350 9.61 13.34 6.21
N ASP A 351 10.65 13.38 7.06
CA ASP A 351 11.55 14.54 7.19
C ASP A 351 12.65 14.61 6.12
N TYR A 352 13.29 13.49 5.81
CA TYR A 352 14.54 13.45 5.03
C TYR A 352 14.37 13.03 3.57
N ARG A 353 13.20 12.55 3.17
CA ARG A 353 12.96 11.93 1.86
C ARG A 353 13.41 12.78 0.68
N ASP A 354 13.00 14.05 0.62
CA ASP A 354 13.24 14.90 -0.54
C ASP A 354 14.74 15.17 -0.76
N ASP A 355 15.49 15.38 0.33
CA ASP A 355 16.95 15.63 0.26
C ASP A 355 17.71 14.37 -0.15
N ILE A 356 17.39 13.23 0.47
CA ILE A 356 18.06 11.95 0.17
C ILE A 356 17.69 11.48 -1.24
N ASP A 357 16.43 11.65 -1.68
CA ASP A 357 16.02 11.28 -3.04
C ASP A 357 16.76 12.10 -4.10
N ALA A 358 16.90 13.41 -3.90
CA ALA A 358 17.67 14.26 -4.81
C ALA A 358 19.15 13.78 -4.96
N LYS A 359 19.78 13.39 -3.84
CA LYS A 359 21.15 12.84 -3.85
C LYS A 359 21.21 11.47 -4.53
N PHE A 360 20.24 10.61 -4.27
CA PHE A 360 20.14 9.29 -4.89
C PHE A 360 19.95 9.39 -6.40
N GLN A 361 19.07 10.27 -6.89
CA GLN A 361 18.85 10.49 -8.32
C GLN A 361 20.12 11.07 -8.98
N ALA A 362 20.80 12.00 -8.32
CA ALA A 362 22.08 12.53 -8.82
C ALA A 362 23.16 11.44 -8.91
N TRP A 363 23.22 10.51 -7.94
CA TRP A 363 24.11 9.36 -7.96
C TRP A 363 23.75 8.36 -9.07
N LEU A 364 22.47 8.11 -9.31
CA LEU A 364 22.01 7.22 -10.39
C LEU A 364 22.40 7.74 -11.78
N ALA A 365 22.44 9.06 -11.95
CA ALA A 365 22.74 9.71 -13.23
C ALA A 365 24.24 9.70 -13.58
N GLN A 366 25.14 9.35 -12.67
CA GLN A 366 26.59 9.22 -12.89
C GLN A 366 26.95 7.88 -13.53
#